data_22451830977c2f5b73b010d58e80c36a
#
_entry.id   22451830977c2f5b73b010d58e80c36a
#
_cell.length_a   1.000
_cell.length_b   1.000
_cell.length_c   1.000
_cell.angle_alpha   90.00
_cell.angle_beta   90.00
_cell.angle_gamma   90.00
#
_symmetry.space_group_name_H-M   'P 1'
#
loop_
_entity.id
_entity.type
_entity.pdbx_description
1 polymer ?
#
loop_
_entity_poly.entity_id
_entity_poly.type
_entity_poly.pdbx_seq_one_letter_code
_entity_poly.pdbx_strand_id
1 'polypeptide(L)'
;MTNPLSGVSTIESIIAQLSKLLTRLERAIERCERRIENNSAKRVEAERKLNEKIAKINSDTVSQENAIIRAQTISANIKSFIEE
;
A
#
# COMPACT_ATOMS: atom_id res chain seq x y z
N MET A 1 44.43 -39.76 -20.89
CA MET A 1 45.36 -39.01 -20.09
C MET A 1 44.71 -37.73 -19.54
N THR A 2 44.57 -37.68 -18.25
CA THR A 2 44.02 -36.49 -17.59
C THR A 2 45.10 -35.42 -17.45
N ASN A 3 44.93 -34.31 -18.11
CA ASN A 3 45.79 -33.14 -17.97
C ASN A 3 45.47 -32.47 -16.63
N PRO A 4 46.45 -32.30 -15.70
CA PRO A 4 46.18 -31.59 -14.42
C PRO A 4 45.65 -30.19 -14.61
N LEU A 5 46.03 -29.48 -15.68
CA LEU A 5 45.49 -28.17 -16.01
C LEU A 5 44.04 -28.24 -16.39
N SER A 6 43.59 -29.33 -17.00
CA SER A 6 42.19 -29.54 -17.35
C SER A 6 41.32 -29.67 -16.08
N GLY A 7 41.81 -30.37 -15.05
CA GLY A 7 41.08 -30.46 -13.78
C GLY A 7 40.95 -29.14 -13.06
N VAL A 8 42.02 -28.34 -13.01
CA VAL A 8 42.03 -27.01 -12.41
C VAL A 8 41.09 -26.08 -13.18
N SER A 9 41.14 -26.12 -14.52
CA SER A 9 40.27 -25.32 -15.39
C SER A 9 38.79 -25.68 -15.17
N THR A 10 38.47 -26.96 -14.96
CA THR A 10 37.11 -27.42 -14.67
C THR A 10 36.62 -26.89 -13.33
N ILE A 11 37.46 -26.93 -12.29
CA ILE A 11 37.14 -26.38 -10.98
C ILE A 11 36.88 -24.88 -11.06
N GLU A 12 37.74 -24.14 -11.74
CA GLU A 12 37.58 -22.71 -11.95
C GLU A 12 36.30 -22.37 -12.73
N SER A 13 35.98 -23.21 -13.72
CA SER A 13 34.73 -23.04 -14.49
C SER A 13 33.51 -23.25 -13.61
N ILE A 14 33.53 -24.25 -12.74
CA ILE A 14 32.44 -24.49 -11.79
C ILE A 14 32.29 -23.30 -10.84
N ILE A 15 33.41 -22.83 -10.26
CA ILE A 15 33.41 -21.67 -9.37
C ILE A 15 32.85 -20.43 -10.08
N ALA A 16 33.24 -20.19 -11.33
CA ALA A 16 32.73 -19.08 -12.11
C ALA A 16 31.22 -19.19 -12.34
N GLN A 17 30.71 -20.40 -12.61
CA GLN A 17 29.29 -20.65 -12.78
C GLN A 17 28.52 -20.43 -11.48
N LEU A 18 29.06 -20.89 -10.36
CA LEU A 18 28.47 -20.66 -9.04
C LEU A 18 28.44 -19.18 -8.68
N SER A 19 29.51 -18.45 -8.98
CA SER A 19 29.56 -17.00 -8.78
C SER A 19 28.49 -16.26 -9.61
N LYS A 20 28.27 -16.69 -10.85
CA LYS A 20 27.20 -16.12 -11.70
C LYS A 20 25.81 -16.41 -11.12
N LEU A 21 25.59 -17.63 -10.63
CA LEU A 21 24.34 -18.01 -10.00
C LEU A 21 24.09 -17.16 -8.76
N LEU A 22 25.12 -16.99 -7.92
CA LEU A 22 25.03 -16.16 -6.73
C LEU A 22 24.65 -14.73 -7.08
N THR A 23 25.30 -14.14 -8.08
CA THR A 23 24.98 -12.80 -8.56
C THR A 23 23.53 -12.69 -9.04
N ARG A 24 23.04 -13.70 -9.76
CA ARG A 24 21.65 -13.75 -10.22
C ARG A 24 20.65 -13.81 -9.06
N LEU A 25 20.98 -14.62 -8.05
CA LEU A 25 20.16 -14.73 -6.84
C LEU A 25 20.13 -13.42 -6.07
N GLU A 26 21.26 -12.77 -5.89
CA GLU A 26 21.36 -11.47 -5.22
C GLU A 26 20.52 -10.42 -5.96
N ARG A 27 20.59 -10.37 -7.30
CA ARG A 27 19.79 -9.45 -8.11
C ARG A 27 18.30 -9.76 -8.00
N ALA A 28 17.94 -11.05 -7.95
CA ALA A 28 16.55 -11.46 -7.77
C ALA A 28 16.03 -11.01 -6.39
N ILE A 29 16.82 -11.16 -5.35
CA ILE A 29 16.50 -10.70 -4.01
C ILE A 29 16.29 -9.19 -4.00
N GLU A 30 17.20 -8.43 -4.58
CA GLU A 30 17.08 -6.96 -4.68
C GLU A 30 15.80 -6.53 -5.40
N ARG A 31 15.46 -7.22 -6.49
CA ARG A 31 14.22 -6.92 -7.22
C ARG A 31 12.98 -7.22 -6.38
N CYS A 32 13.00 -8.32 -5.63
CA CYS A 32 11.91 -8.66 -4.73
C CYS A 32 11.78 -7.63 -3.60
N GLU A 33 12.89 -7.23 -3.02
CA GLU A 33 12.91 -6.21 -1.96
C GLU A 33 12.36 -4.88 -2.46
N ARG A 34 12.78 -4.43 -3.65
CA ARG A 34 12.25 -3.21 -4.27
C ARG A 34 10.75 -3.31 -4.53
N ARG A 35 10.27 -4.48 -4.96
CA ARG A 35 8.85 -4.70 -5.18
C ARG A 35 8.06 -4.62 -3.89
N ILE A 36 8.60 -5.17 -2.81
CA ILE A 36 8.00 -5.08 -1.47
C ILE A 36 7.92 -3.63 -1.02
N GLU A 37 9.00 -2.86 -1.18
CA GLU A 37 9.02 -1.44 -0.85
C GLU A 37 7.99 -0.65 -1.66
N ASN A 38 7.91 -0.91 -2.97
CA ASN A 38 6.93 -0.26 -3.83
C ASN A 38 5.50 -0.61 -3.42
N ASN A 39 5.25 -1.86 -3.07
CA ASN A 39 3.95 -2.30 -2.59
C ASN A 39 3.58 -1.63 -1.27
N SER A 40 4.54 -1.49 -0.37
CA SER A 40 4.35 -0.80 0.91
C SER A 40 4.00 0.68 0.68
N ALA A 41 4.71 1.35 -0.21
CA ALA A 41 4.44 2.74 -0.56
C ALA A 41 3.03 2.90 -1.18
N LYS A 42 2.65 1.99 -2.07
CA LYS A 42 1.31 1.98 -2.67
C LYS A 42 0.22 1.77 -1.63
N ARG A 43 0.46 0.89 -0.66
CA ARG A 43 -0.48 0.63 0.43
C ARG A 43 -0.68 1.87 1.29
N VAL A 44 0.40 2.53 1.69
CA VAL A 44 0.35 3.76 2.48
C VAL A 44 -0.44 4.84 1.75
N GLU A 45 -0.19 5.02 0.46
CA GLU A 45 -0.90 6.00 -0.36
C GLU A 45 -2.38 5.67 -0.50
N ALA A 46 -2.71 4.39 -0.68
CA ALA A 46 -4.11 3.94 -0.76
C ALA A 46 -4.84 4.17 0.58
N GLU A 47 -4.18 3.88 1.70
CA GLU A 47 -4.72 4.14 3.03
C GLU A 47 -4.96 5.64 3.26
N ARG A 48 -4.03 6.48 2.83
CA ARG A 48 -4.16 7.94 2.92
C ARG A 48 -5.39 8.44 2.15
N LYS A 49 -5.55 7.98 0.91
CA LYS A 49 -6.69 8.35 0.06
C LYS A 49 -8.01 7.85 0.66
N LEU A 50 -8.01 6.63 1.19
CA LEU A 50 -9.18 6.06 1.84
C LEU A 50 -9.57 6.87 3.07
N ASN A 51 -8.60 7.23 3.91
CA ASN A 51 -8.83 8.03 5.10
C ASN A 51 -9.37 9.42 4.75
N GLU A 52 -8.90 10.04 3.68
CA GLU A 52 -9.43 11.30 3.19
C GLU A 52 -10.90 11.18 2.76
N LYS A 53 -11.24 10.11 2.05
CA LYS A 53 -12.62 9.84 1.65
C LYS A 53 -13.52 9.63 2.86
N ILE A 54 -13.07 8.87 3.84
CA ILE A 54 -13.80 8.62 5.07
C ILE A 54 -14.03 9.93 5.83
N ALA A 55 -13.02 10.78 5.94
CA ALA A 55 -13.14 12.08 6.59
C ALA A 55 -14.17 12.96 5.91
N LYS A 56 -14.21 12.99 4.58
CA LYS A 56 -15.20 13.76 3.81
C LYS A 56 -16.60 13.22 4.03
N ILE A 57 -16.78 11.91 4.01
CA ILE A 57 -18.06 11.27 4.25
C ILE A 57 -18.56 11.58 5.66
N ASN A 58 -17.69 11.47 6.66
CA ASN A 58 -18.03 11.76 8.05
C ASN A 58 -18.42 13.24 8.23
N SER A 59 -17.67 14.15 7.59
CA SER A 59 -17.97 15.59 7.61
C SER A 59 -19.33 15.88 7.00
N ASP A 60 -19.65 15.27 5.86
CA ASP A 60 -20.95 15.41 5.21
C ASP A 60 -22.07 14.84 6.09
N THR A 61 -21.85 13.68 6.70
CA THR A 61 -22.81 13.06 7.61
C THR A 61 -23.14 13.98 8.78
N VAL A 62 -22.13 14.56 9.42
CA VAL A 62 -22.32 15.53 10.51
C VAL A 62 -23.08 16.74 10.05
N SER A 63 -22.75 17.26 8.87
CA SER A 63 -23.46 18.39 8.27
C SER A 63 -24.94 18.09 8.04
N GLN A 64 -25.25 16.89 7.54
CA GLN A 64 -26.63 16.45 7.31
C GLN A 64 -27.37 16.25 8.64
N GLU A 65 -26.73 15.68 9.64
CA GLU A 65 -27.31 15.52 10.98
C GLU A 65 -27.66 16.87 11.60
N ASN A 66 -26.76 17.85 11.46
CA ASN A 66 -27.01 19.20 11.96
C ASN A 66 -28.15 19.89 11.21
N ALA A 67 -28.27 19.66 9.91
CA ALA A 67 -29.38 20.18 9.10
C ALA A 67 -30.72 19.58 9.56
N ILE A 68 -30.75 18.29 9.88
CA ILE A 68 -31.93 17.61 10.40
C ILE A 68 -32.35 18.21 11.75
N ILE A 69 -31.38 18.39 12.66
CA ILE A 69 -31.66 18.98 13.98
C ILE A 69 -32.22 20.38 13.83
N ARG A 70 -31.63 21.20 12.95
CA ARG A 70 -32.12 22.55 12.66
C ARG A 70 -33.55 22.52 12.11
N ALA A 71 -33.83 21.65 11.15
CA ALA A 71 -35.14 21.50 10.55
C ALA A 71 -36.18 21.04 11.59
N GLN A 72 -35.82 20.11 12.45
CA GLN A 72 -36.68 19.63 13.55
C GLN A 72 -36.99 20.73 14.53
N THR A 73 -36.03 21.57 14.90
CA THR A 73 -36.23 22.71 15.77
C THR A 73 -37.17 23.73 15.17
N ILE A 74 -36.99 24.07 13.90
CA ILE A 74 -37.85 25.00 13.15
C ILE A 74 -39.25 24.41 13.07
N SER A 75 -39.38 23.14 12.74
CA SER A 75 -40.66 22.44 12.64
C SER A 75 -41.40 22.46 13.97
N ALA A 76 -40.73 22.20 15.09
CA ALA A 76 -41.31 22.26 16.42
C ALA A 76 -41.79 23.67 16.76
N ASN A 77 -41.02 24.70 16.41
CA ASN A 77 -41.40 26.10 16.67
C ASN A 77 -42.63 26.52 15.83
N ILE A 78 -42.66 26.10 14.58
CA ILE A 78 -43.83 26.37 13.72
C ILE A 78 -45.07 25.67 14.27
N LYS A 79 -44.93 24.43 14.68
CA LYS A 79 -46.00 23.61 15.22
C LYS A 79 -46.56 24.25 16.48
N SER A 80 -45.71 24.67 17.39
CA SER A 80 -46.08 25.36 18.62
C SER A 80 -46.82 26.68 18.33
N PHE A 81 -46.38 27.43 17.30
CA PHE A 81 -47.03 28.66 16.89
C PHE A 81 -48.44 28.43 16.34
N ILE A 82 -48.61 27.38 15.55
CA ILE A 82 -49.92 27.03 14.96
C ILE A 82 -50.92 26.55 15.99
N GLU A 83 -50.45 25.81 17.00
CA GLU A 83 -51.30 25.21 18.05
C GLU A 83 -51.71 26.19 19.14
N GLU A 84 -51.13 27.36 19.17
CA GLU A 84 -51.60 28.46 20.02
C GLU A 84 -52.91 29.01 19.49
#